data_eac22162439452774ad9405a5ccdd65c
#
_entry.id   eac22162439452774ad9405a5ccdd65c
#
_cell.length_a   1.000
_cell.length_b   1.000
_cell.length_c   1.000
_cell.angle_alpha   90.00
_cell.angle_beta   90.00
_cell.angle_gamma   90.00
#
_symmetry.space_group_name_H-M   'P 1'
#
loop_
_entity.id
_entity.type
_entity.pdbx_description
1 polymer ?
#
loop_
_entity_poly.entity_id
_entity_poly.type
_entity_poly.pdbx_seq_one_letter_code
_entity_poly.pdbx_strand_id
1 'polypeptide(L)'
;LCQAAAAADVLVVTDSRHPVQAVAGARVVELDLPARIEAELAANLPADPAQATAIVQQRLREGGEELQRRIGRAYQDVAEAWGLGIAKVPAVVVERRYVGYGEADVARAVARIEAHRRTNP
;
A
#
# COMPACT_ATOMS: atom_id res chain seq x y z
N LEU A 1 -0.65 -3.29 -31.96
CA LEU A 1 -0.48 -3.30 -31.29
C LEU A 1 -0.36 -2.83 -30.31
N CYS A 2 -0.54 -2.78 -29.87
CA CYS A 2 -0.47 -2.41 -29.00
C CYS A 2 -0.03 -2.27 -28.14
N GLN A 3 0.26 -2.05 -27.85
CA GLN A 3 0.77 -1.88 -27.04
C GLN A 3 0.70 -1.60 -26.04
N ALA A 4 0.57 -2.10 -26.02
CA ALA A 4 0.49 -1.99 -24.93
C ALA A 4 1.10 -1.31 -24.18
N ALA A 5 0.77 -0.95 -24.59
CA ALA A 5 1.20 -0.03 -23.97
C ALA A 5 1.82 -0.28 -22.80
N ALA A 6 2.89 -0.03 -22.95
CA ALA A 6 3.58 0.00 -21.78
C ALA A 6 2.66 0.55 -20.76
N ALA A 7 2.27 -0.28 -19.92
CA ALA A 7 1.46 0.12 -18.84
C ALA A 7 2.22 1.21 -18.11
N ALA A 8 1.59 2.33 -17.92
CA ALA A 8 2.14 3.36 -17.08
C ALA A 8 2.42 2.75 -15.72
N ASP A 9 3.48 3.20 -15.10
CA ASP A 9 3.77 2.83 -13.73
C ASP A 9 2.75 3.52 -12.83
N VAL A 10 1.81 2.73 -12.32
CA VAL A 10 0.72 3.24 -11.47
C VAL A 10 0.86 2.67 -10.07
N LEU A 11 1.01 3.56 -9.12
CA LEU A 11 1.06 3.23 -7.70
C LEU A 11 -0.14 3.89 -7.02
N VAL A 12 -0.89 3.10 -6.27
CA VAL A 12 -2.01 3.61 -5.47
C VAL A 12 -1.61 3.58 -4.01
N VAL A 13 -1.73 4.71 -3.33
CA VAL A 13 -1.45 4.79 -1.90
C VAL A 13 -2.75 5.08 -1.17
N THR A 14 -3.14 4.20 -0.28
CA THR A 14 -4.39 4.32 0.45
C THR A 14 -4.27 3.65 1.82
N ASP A 15 -5.39 3.37 2.46
CA ASP A 15 -5.45 2.57 3.68
C ASP A 15 -6.78 1.80 3.71
N SER A 16 -6.99 1.00 4.74
CA SER A 16 -8.17 0.15 4.82
C SER A 16 -9.47 0.94 4.99
N ARG A 17 -9.40 2.21 5.41
CA ARG A 17 -10.58 3.07 5.56
C ARG A 17 -10.96 3.78 4.27
N HIS A 18 -10.10 3.73 3.28
CA HIS A 18 -10.31 4.40 1.99
C HIS A 18 -10.17 3.37 0.87
N PRO A 19 -11.18 2.51 0.70
CA PRO A 19 -11.13 1.50 -0.36
C PRO A 19 -11.09 2.15 -1.74
N VAL A 20 -10.37 1.51 -2.64
CA VAL A 20 -10.21 2.00 -4.01
C VAL A 20 -10.66 0.93 -4.99
N GLN A 21 -11.06 1.38 -6.18
CA GLN A 21 -11.35 0.50 -7.30
C GLN A 21 -10.09 0.44 -8.16
N ALA A 22 -9.27 -0.58 -7.91
CA ALA A 22 -7.99 -0.72 -8.57
C ALA A 22 -8.16 -1.23 -10.01
N VAL A 23 -7.15 -0.94 -10.82
CA VAL A 23 -7.08 -1.47 -12.18
C VAL A 23 -5.96 -2.51 -12.26
N ALA A 24 -6.04 -3.38 -13.25
CA ALA A 24 -5.02 -4.40 -13.47
C ALA A 24 -3.67 -3.72 -13.71
N GLY A 25 -2.62 -4.27 -13.12
CA GLY A 25 -1.27 -3.76 -13.26
C GLY A 25 -0.90 -2.64 -12.30
N ALA A 26 -1.86 -2.05 -11.61
CA ALA A 26 -1.55 -1.05 -10.60
C ALA A 26 -1.10 -1.74 -9.31
N ARG A 27 -0.09 -1.17 -8.67
CA ARG A 27 0.36 -1.63 -7.36
C ARG A 27 -0.33 -0.81 -6.27
N VAL A 28 -0.87 -1.48 -5.27
CA VAL A 28 -1.60 -0.82 -4.19
C VAL A 28 -0.80 -0.93 -2.90
N VAL A 29 -0.55 0.20 -2.26
CA VAL A 29 0.10 0.28 -0.96
C VAL A 29 -0.91 0.72 0.08
N GLU A 30 -1.03 -0.05 1.14
CA GLU A 30 -1.90 0.30 2.27
C GLU A 30 -1.03 0.76 3.43
N LEU A 31 -1.17 2.03 3.80
CA LEU A 31 -0.32 2.65 4.81
C LEU A 31 -0.54 2.07 6.21
N ASP A 32 -1.70 1.48 6.46
CA ASP A 32 -2.01 0.88 7.74
C ASP A 32 -1.71 -0.63 7.79
N LEU A 33 -1.14 -1.20 6.73
CA LEU A 33 -0.84 -2.63 6.71
C LEU A 33 0.15 -3.03 7.80
N PRO A 34 1.25 -2.29 8.06
CA PRO A 34 2.12 -2.66 9.18
C PRO A 34 1.39 -2.74 10.51
N ALA A 35 0.52 -1.76 10.80
CA ALA A 35 -0.24 -1.76 12.04
C ALA A 35 -1.21 -2.93 12.11
N ARG A 36 -1.82 -3.31 10.98
CA ARG A 36 -2.73 -4.47 10.95
C ARG A 36 -1.99 -5.78 11.17
N ILE A 37 -0.79 -5.91 10.63
CA ILE A 37 0.03 -7.10 10.87
C ILE A 37 0.39 -7.19 12.36
N GLU A 38 0.79 -6.07 12.97
CA GLU A 38 1.07 -6.03 14.39
C GLU A 38 -0.16 -6.41 15.22
N ALA A 39 -1.34 -5.93 14.83
CA ALA A 39 -2.58 -6.27 15.51
C ALA A 39 -2.89 -7.76 15.42
N GLU A 40 -2.62 -8.40 14.28
CA GLU A 40 -2.79 -9.85 14.12
C GLU A 40 -1.87 -10.60 15.09
N LEU A 41 -0.62 -10.16 15.20
CA LEU A 41 0.35 -10.80 16.08
C LEU A 41 0.00 -10.62 17.56
N ALA A 42 -0.69 -9.54 17.90
CA ALA A 42 -1.07 -9.20 19.26
C ALA A 42 -2.52 -9.55 19.60
N ALA A 43 -3.23 -10.22 18.71
CA ALA A 43 -4.65 -10.51 18.93
C ALA A 43 -4.85 -11.51 20.07
N ASN A 44 -5.82 -11.20 20.94
CA ASN A 44 -6.25 -12.11 22.00
C ASN A 44 -5.13 -12.58 22.92
N LEU A 45 -4.24 -11.67 23.28
CA LEU A 45 -3.15 -11.98 24.20
C LEU A 45 -3.66 -12.00 25.64
N PRO A 46 -3.10 -12.90 26.50
CA PRO A 46 -3.43 -12.89 27.91
C PRO A 46 -2.86 -11.65 28.61
N ALA A 47 -3.38 -11.36 29.80
CA ALA A 47 -2.95 -10.19 30.57
C ALA A 47 -1.54 -10.34 31.13
N ASP A 48 -1.08 -11.59 31.36
CA ASP A 48 0.25 -11.82 31.90
C ASP A 48 1.32 -11.52 30.85
N PRO A 49 2.26 -10.59 31.13
CA PRO A 49 3.25 -10.19 30.13
C PRO A 49 4.14 -11.33 29.64
N ALA A 50 4.54 -12.23 30.54
CA ALA A 50 5.40 -13.35 30.15
C ALA A 50 4.70 -14.31 29.19
N GLN A 51 3.44 -14.62 29.47
CA GLN A 51 2.64 -15.47 28.59
C GLN A 51 2.37 -14.78 27.26
N ALA A 52 2.05 -13.49 27.28
CA ALA A 52 1.82 -12.71 26.07
C ALA A 52 3.06 -12.71 25.18
N THR A 53 4.24 -12.45 25.77
CA THR A 53 5.49 -12.45 25.03
C THR A 53 5.77 -13.81 24.38
N ALA A 54 5.56 -14.89 25.12
CA ALA A 54 5.79 -16.24 24.59
C ALA A 54 4.88 -16.54 23.41
N ILE A 55 3.62 -16.09 23.47
CA ILE A 55 2.66 -16.31 22.38
C ILE A 55 3.06 -15.52 21.13
N VAL A 56 3.47 -14.25 21.29
CA VAL A 56 3.91 -13.45 20.16
C VAL A 56 5.15 -14.07 19.51
N GLN A 57 6.12 -14.50 20.31
CA GLN A 57 7.30 -15.17 19.79
C GLN A 57 6.96 -16.44 19.03
N GLN A 58 6.01 -17.22 19.54
CA GLN A 58 5.55 -18.42 18.86
C GLN A 58 4.90 -18.08 17.51
N ARG A 59 4.05 -17.05 17.46
CA ARG A 59 3.41 -16.61 16.23
C ARG A 59 4.42 -16.17 15.19
N LEU A 60 5.47 -15.46 15.63
CA LEU A 60 6.55 -15.06 14.74
C LEU A 60 7.32 -16.27 14.18
N ARG A 61 7.58 -17.25 15.01
CA ARG A 61 8.26 -18.47 14.55
C ARG A 61 7.39 -19.26 13.57
N GLU A 62 6.11 -19.39 13.87
CA GLU A 62 5.18 -20.12 13.01
C GLU A 62 4.98 -19.46 11.66
N GLY A 63 5.03 -18.13 11.62
CA GLY A 63 4.92 -17.40 10.38
C GLY A 63 6.16 -17.52 9.49
N GLY A 64 7.32 -17.76 10.08
CA GLY A 64 8.56 -18.04 9.37
C GLY A 64 9.00 -16.94 8.42
N GLU A 65 9.69 -17.35 7.37
CA GLU A 65 10.24 -16.41 6.38
C GLU A 65 9.15 -15.66 5.63
N GLU A 66 8.02 -16.29 5.38
CA GLU A 66 6.93 -15.66 4.66
C GLU A 66 6.37 -14.47 5.44
N LEU A 67 6.19 -14.62 6.75
CA LEU A 67 5.74 -13.53 7.61
C LEU A 67 6.78 -12.41 7.64
N GLN A 68 8.06 -12.75 7.73
CA GLN A 68 9.12 -11.75 7.72
C GLN A 68 9.16 -10.97 6.42
N ARG A 69 8.99 -11.64 5.27
CA ARG A 69 8.92 -10.97 3.98
C ARG A 69 7.69 -10.05 3.90
N ARG A 70 6.57 -10.50 4.43
CA ARG A 70 5.34 -9.71 4.44
C ARG A 70 5.53 -8.43 5.26
N ILE A 71 6.11 -8.55 6.45
CA ILE A 71 6.40 -7.40 7.32
C ILE A 71 7.38 -6.44 6.62
N GLY A 72 8.48 -6.96 6.10
CA GLY A 72 9.49 -6.14 5.43
C GLY A 72 8.91 -5.39 4.24
N ARG A 73 8.12 -6.06 3.42
CA ARG A 73 7.49 -5.42 2.26
C ARG A 73 6.50 -4.33 2.69
N ALA A 74 5.73 -4.58 3.75
CA ALA A 74 4.76 -3.60 4.23
C ALA A 74 5.46 -2.31 4.67
N TYR A 75 6.56 -2.42 5.39
CA TYR A 75 7.32 -1.23 5.81
C TYR A 75 8.03 -0.55 4.63
N GLN A 76 8.58 -1.34 3.70
CA GLN A 76 9.18 -0.78 2.50
C GLN A 76 8.18 0.03 1.69
N ASP A 77 6.98 -0.49 1.53
CA ASP A 77 5.93 0.19 0.76
C ASP A 77 5.54 1.52 1.40
N VAL A 78 5.44 1.56 2.72
CA VAL A 78 5.15 2.81 3.45
C VAL A 78 6.28 3.81 3.25
N ALA A 79 7.52 3.35 3.35
CA ALA A 79 8.68 4.21 3.15
C ALA A 79 8.71 4.78 1.73
N GLU A 80 8.37 3.97 0.73
CA GLU A 80 8.30 4.43 -0.65
C GLU A 80 7.24 5.53 -0.82
N ALA A 81 6.06 5.32 -0.25
CA ALA A 81 4.98 6.30 -0.32
C ALA A 81 5.40 7.63 0.32
N TRP A 82 6.05 7.56 1.47
CA TRP A 82 6.56 8.77 2.13
C TRP A 82 7.64 9.45 1.30
N GLY A 83 8.52 8.67 0.67
CA GLY A 83 9.56 9.20 -0.20
C GLY A 83 9.01 9.94 -1.41
N LEU A 84 7.80 9.61 -1.84
CA LEU A 84 7.12 10.28 -2.93
C LEU A 84 6.38 11.54 -2.47
N GLY A 85 6.39 11.83 -1.18
CA GLY A 85 5.76 13.04 -0.65
C GLY A 85 4.24 12.99 -0.60
N ILE A 86 3.67 11.78 -0.49
CA ILE A 86 2.21 11.63 -0.45
C ILE A 86 1.66 12.28 0.81
N ALA A 87 0.76 13.23 0.65
CA ALA A 87 0.23 14.02 1.76
C ALA A 87 -1.12 13.52 2.28
N LYS A 88 -1.89 12.81 1.48
CA LYS A 88 -3.21 12.33 1.88
C LYS A 88 -3.62 11.16 0.99
N VAL A 89 -4.63 10.42 1.43
CA VAL A 89 -5.13 9.25 0.72
C VAL A 89 -6.62 9.41 0.40
N PRO A 90 -7.11 8.72 -0.64
CA PRO A 90 -6.35 7.92 -1.58
C PRO A 90 -5.53 8.80 -2.51
N ALA A 91 -4.38 8.28 -2.94
CA ALA A 91 -3.52 8.96 -3.90
C ALA A 91 -3.17 7.99 -5.02
N VAL A 92 -3.19 8.47 -6.25
CA VAL A 92 -2.78 7.69 -7.42
C VAL A 92 -1.55 8.37 -8.01
N VAL A 93 -0.46 7.64 -8.13
CA VAL A 93 0.83 8.16 -8.60
C VAL A 93 1.15 7.50 -9.94
N VAL A 94 1.38 8.33 -10.96
CA VAL A 94 1.73 7.86 -12.30
C VAL A 94 3.17 8.25 -12.60
N GLU A 95 3.97 7.30 -13.01
CA GLU A 95 5.38 7.49 -13.40
C GLU A 95 6.21 8.14 -12.28
N ARG A 96 5.82 7.91 -11.04
CA ARG A 96 6.50 8.46 -9.84
C ARG A 96 6.58 9.99 -9.83
N ARG A 97 5.80 10.67 -10.65
CA ARG A 97 5.84 12.13 -10.82
C ARG A 97 4.50 12.82 -10.66
N TYR A 98 3.44 12.18 -11.14
CA TYR A 98 2.13 12.82 -11.22
C TYR A 98 1.23 12.20 -10.17
N VAL A 99 0.61 13.02 -9.33
CA VAL A 99 -0.20 12.53 -8.22
C VAL A 99 -1.60 13.12 -8.31
N GLY A 100 -2.60 12.25 -8.25
CA GLY A 100 -3.99 12.65 -8.11
C GLY A 100 -4.50 12.22 -6.75
N TYR A 101 -5.14 13.14 -6.03
CA TYR A 101 -5.67 12.87 -4.69
C TYR A 101 -7.19 12.78 -4.72
N GLY A 102 -7.72 11.96 -3.83
CA GLY A 102 -9.14 11.97 -3.51
C GLY A 102 -10.05 11.17 -4.43
N GLU A 103 -9.50 10.48 -5.43
CA GLU A 103 -10.29 9.69 -6.36
C GLU A 103 -10.13 8.20 -6.07
N ALA A 104 -11.22 7.56 -5.62
CA ALA A 104 -11.21 6.14 -5.31
C ALA A 104 -11.22 5.25 -6.56
N ASP A 105 -11.71 5.76 -7.68
CA ASP A 105 -11.69 5.04 -8.96
C ASP A 105 -10.34 5.29 -9.63
N VAL A 106 -9.47 4.30 -9.59
CA VAL A 106 -8.10 4.42 -10.07
C VAL A 106 -8.06 4.72 -11.57
N ALA A 107 -8.92 4.09 -12.36
CA ALA A 107 -8.99 4.35 -13.80
C ALA A 107 -9.31 5.83 -14.09
N ARG A 108 -10.22 6.40 -13.32
CA ARG A 108 -10.59 7.81 -13.47
C ARG A 108 -9.45 8.73 -13.06
N ALA A 109 -8.74 8.39 -11.97
CA ALA A 109 -7.59 9.17 -11.53
C ALA A 109 -6.49 9.18 -12.59
N VAL A 110 -6.19 8.02 -13.16
CA VAL A 110 -5.19 7.91 -14.23
C VAL A 110 -5.61 8.73 -15.44
N ALA A 111 -6.89 8.65 -15.83
CA ALA A 111 -7.38 9.43 -16.98
C ALA A 111 -7.22 10.93 -16.76
N ARG A 112 -7.49 11.43 -15.56
CA ARG A 112 -7.29 12.84 -15.22
C ARG A 112 -5.83 13.25 -15.30
N ILE A 113 -4.95 12.41 -14.81
CA ILE A 113 -3.50 12.67 -14.88
C ILE A 113 -3.04 12.71 -16.33
N GLU A 114 -3.48 11.74 -17.14
CA GLU A 114 -3.10 11.71 -18.55
C GLU A 114 -3.63 12.93 -19.31
N ALA A 115 -4.84 13.37 -19.01
CA ALA A 115 -5.38 14.59 -19.60
C ALA A 115 -4.54 15.81 -19.23
N HIS A 116 -4.12 15.90 -17.97
CA HIS A 116 -3.27 17.00 -17.50
C HIS A 116 -1.93 16.99 -18.22
N ARG A 117 -1.32 15.81 -18.38
CA ARG A 117 -0.04 15.69 -19.08
C ARG A 117 -0.10 16.15 -20.53
N ARG A 118 -1.23 15.90 -21.20
CA ARG A 118 -1.41 16.33 -22.60
C ARG A 118 -1.50 17.84 -22.73
N THR A 119 -2.07 18.51 -21.73
CA THR A 119 -2.24 19.97 -21.79
C THR A 119 -1.05 20.71 -21.18
N ASN A 120 -0.26 20.04 -20.35
CA ASN A 120 0.90 20.63 -19.66
C ASN A 120 2.12 19.70 -19.80
N PRO A 121 2.63 19.57 -21.04
CA PRO A 121 3.75 18.66 -21.30
C PRO A 121 5.07 19.09 -20.64
#